data_2d06926251c441ecb21fca9e5acbf69c
#
_entry.id   2d06926251c441ecb21fca9e5acbf69c
#
_cell.length_a   1.000
_cell.length_b   1.000
_cell.length_c   1.000
_cell.angle_alpha   90.00
_cell.angle_beta   90.00
_cell.angle_gamma   90.00
#
_symmetry.space_group_name_H-M   'P 1'
#
loop_
_entity.id
_entity.type
_entity.pdbx_description
1 polymer ?
#
loop_
_entity_poly.entity_id
_entity_poly.type
_entity_poly.pdbx_seq_one_letter_code
_entity_poly.pdbx_strand_id
1 'polypeptide(L)'
;VIKFCSAAACLIALLALSWAGDKPSIAASKLERGKYLVEGVGLCGDCHTPHNEKGEPVTGQKLQGATIAFSPTVPVPVWAGKAPAIAGLTGLNDADVISLLSAGQTTRGIRPRPPMPGYRLSKQDAEAVVMYLRSLGPASEKKATR
;
A
#
# COMPACT_ATOMS: atom_id res chain seq x y z
N VAL A 1 -10.55 -11.64 67.18
CA VAL A 1 -9.47 -11.35 66.25
C VAL A 1 -10.11 -11.16 64.85
N ILE A 2 -10.38 -9.90 64.46
CA ILE A 2 -10.98 -9.52 63.17
C ILE A 2 -9.86 -9.43 62.16
N LYS A 3 -9.88 -10.32 61.15
CA LYS A 3 -8.94 -10.29 60.02
C LYS A 3 -9.41 -9.20 59.03
N PHE A 4 -8.73 -8.06 59.00
CA PHE A 4 -8.85 -7.08 57.93
C PHE A 4 -8.23 -7.67 56.67
N CYS A 5 -9.06 -8.24 55.77
CA CYS A 5 -8.65 -8.60 54.45
C CYS A 5 -8.55 -7.32 53.63
N SER A 6 -7.33 -7.01 53.21
CA SER A 6 -6.91 -5.72 52.63
C SER A 6 -7.63 -5.42 51.31
N ALA A 7 -8.54 -4.46 51.31
CA ALA A 7 -9.24 -3.94 50.14
C ALA A 7 -8.27 -3.35 49.07
N ALA A 8 -7.03 -3.11 49.42
CA ALA A 8 -5.99 -2.59 48.52
C ALA A 8 -5.54 -3.59 47.46
N ALA A 9 -5.60 -4.91 47.76
CA ALA A 9 -5.16 -5.94 46.80
C ALA A 9 -6.13 -6.12 45.61
N CYS A 10 -7.45 -5.89 45.84
CA CYS A 10 -8.44 -5.99 44.76
C CYS A 10 -8.42 -4.81 43.78
N LEU A 11 -8.04 -3.61 44.21
CA LEU A 11 -7.96 -2.42 43.35
C LEU A 11 -6.78 -2.49 42.37
N ILE A 12 -5.68 -3.10 42.75
CA ILE A 12 -4.50 -3.24 41.88
C ILE A 12 -4.78 -4.26 40.77
N ALA A 13 -5.56 -5.32 41.05
CA ALA A 13 -5.92 -6.33 40.05
C ALA A 13 -6.87 -5.78 38.96
N LEU A 14 -7.74 -4.81 39.30
CA LEU A 14 -8.64 -4.19 38.31
C LEU A 14 -7.95 -3.19 37.39
N LEU A 15 -6.87 -2.55 37.83
CA LEU A 15 -6.08 -1.64 37.00
C LEU A 15 -5.17 -2.37 36.00
N ALA A 16 -4.78 -3.60 36.25
CA ALA A 16 -3.96 -4.40 35.34
C ALA A 16 -4.72 -4.95 34.11
N LEU A 17 -6.06 -5.05 34.16
CA LEU A 17 -6.89 -5.52 33.07
C LEU A 17 -7.12 -4.45 31.97
N SER A 18 -6.84 -3.18 32.26
CA SER A 18 -7.12 -2.07 31.33
C SER A 18 -6.02 -1.85 30.26
N TRP A 19 -4.92 -2.56 30.33
CA TRP A 19 -3.76 -2.39 29.41
C TRP A 19 -3.61 -3.52 28.38
N ALA A 20 -4.60 -4.39 28.26
CA ALA A 20 -4.67 -5.29 27.14
C ALA A 20 -5.19 -4.53 25.90
N GLY A 21 -4.42 -3.54 25.42
CA GLY A 21 -4.65 -2.93 24.14
C GLY A 21 -4.68 -4.03 23.07
N ASP A 22 -5.78 -4.15 22.33
CA ASP A 22 -5.92 -5.09 21.24
C ASP A 22 -4.72 -4.96 20.29
N LYS A 23 -3.84 -5.95 20.32
CA LYS A 23 -2.76 -6.03 19.32
C LYS A 23 -3.41 -6.21 17.96
N PRO A 24 -3.07 -5.39 16.97
CA PRO A 24 -3.64 -5.54 15.64
C PRO A 24 -3.40 -6.96 15.13
N SER A 25 -4.38 -7.54 14.45
CA SER A 25 -4.21 -8.85 13.83
C SER A 25 -3.04 -8.80 12.85
N ILE A 26 -2.41 -9.93 12.57
CA ILE A 26 -1.31 -10.03 11.59
C ILE A 26 -1.77 -9.48 10.23
N ALA A 27 -3.03 -9.70 9.83
CA ALA A 27 -3.58 -9.17 8.60
C ALA A 27 -3.72 -7.64 8.64
N ALA A 28 -4.17 -7.06 9.76
CA ALA A 28 -4.27 -5.61 9.92
C ALA A 28 -2.88 -4.96 9.87
N SER A 29 -1.88 -5.52 10.56
CA SER A 29 -0.52 -5.00 10.55
C SER A 29 0.14 -5.13 9.15
N LYS A 30 -0.15 -6.19 8.40
CA LYS A 30 0.33 -6.37 7.02
C LYS A 30 -0.32 -5.35 6.08
N LEU A 31 -1.61 -5.07 6.24
CA LEU A 31 -2.33 -4.06 5.45
C LEU A 31 -1.76 -2.65 5.68
N GLU A 32 -1.54 -2.27 6.94
CA GLU A 32 -0.93 -0.98 7.30
C GLU A 32 0.52 -0.88 6.78
N ARG A 33 1.28 -1.97 6.84
CA ARG A 33 2.62 -2.02 6.25
C ARG A 33 2.56 -1.78 4.73
N GLY A 34 1.64 -2.43 4.02
CA GLY A 34 1.44 -2.24 2.59
C GLY A 34 1.06 -0.80 2.24
N LYS A 35 0.15 -0.20 3.00
CA LYS A 35 -0.21 1.20 2.88
C LYS A 35 1.00 2.12 3.03
N TYR A 36 1.77 1.94 4.09
CA TYR A 36 2.99 2.74 4.33
C TYR A 36 3.99 2.61 3.18
N LEU A 37 4.19 1.41 2.65
CA LEU A 37 5.10 1.18 1.53
C LEU A 37 4.62 1.84 0.23
N VAL A 38 3.33 1.81 -0.06
CA VAL A 38 2.75 2.41 -1.27
C VAL A 38 2.71 3.94 -1.19
N GLU A 39 2.32 4.49 -0.04
CA GLU A 39 2.05 5.92 0.11
C GLU A 39 3.24 6.72 0.62
N GLY A 40 4.08 6.13 1.48
CA GLY A 40 5.16 6.82 2.17
C GLY A 40 6.56 6.50 1.65
N VAL A 41 6.81 5.28 1.18
CA VAL A 41 8.15 4.85 0.76
C VAL A 41 8.27 4.77 -0.76
N GLY A 42 7.37 4.05 -1.39
CA GLY A 42 7.39 3.82 -2.84
C GLY A 42 6.81 4.98 -3.64
N LEU A 43 6.04 5.87 -3.00
CA LEU A 43 5.39 7.03 -3.61
C LEU A 43 4.66 6.69 -4.91
N CYS A 44 3.98 5.53 -4.91
CA CYS A 44 3.35 4.99 -6.11
C CYS A 44 2.31 5.96 -6.69
N GLY A 45 1.69 6.76 -5.83
CA GLY A 45 0.70 7.78 -6.19
C GLY A 45 1.23 8.86 -7.12
N ASP A 46 2.51 9.21 -7.05
CA ASP A 46 3.10 10.29 -7.85
C ASP A 46 3.03 10.01 -9.36
N CYS A 47 3.13 8.72 -9.73
CA CYS A 47 3.02 8.28 -11.12
C CYS A 47 1.69 7.61 -11.44
N HIS A 48 1.08 6.92 -10.47
CA HIS A 48 -0.13 6.12 -10.71
C HIS A 48 -1.44 6.82 -10.36
N THR A 49 -1.41 8.07 -9.88
CA THR A 49 -2.60 8.90 -9.63
C THR A 49 -2.59 10.09 -10.61
N PRO A 50 -3.73 10.40 -11.27
CA PRO A 50 -3.82 11.63 -12.06
C PRO A 50 -3.65 12.87 -11.19
N HIS A 51 -2.96 13.87 -11.72
CA HIS A 51 -2.78 15.18 -11.08
C HIS A 51 -3.42 16.28 -11.96
N ASN A 52 -3.93 17.33 -11.31
CA ASN A 52 -4.45 18.50 -11.99
C ASN A 52 -3.30 19.45 -12.43
N GLU A 53 -3.63 20.56 -13.08
CA GLU A 53 -2.66 21.55 -13.55
C GLU A 53 -1.82 22.18 -12.44
N LYS A 54 -2.28 22.12 -11.18
CA LYS A 54 -1.53 22.60 -10.01
C LYS A 54 -0.62 21.52 -9.40
N GLY A 55 -0.58 20.31 -9.97
CA GLY A 55 0.18 19.20 -9.44
C GLY A 55 -0.49 18.49 -8.25
N GLU A 56 -1.76 18.79 -7.96
CA GLU A 56 -2.49 18.15 -6.86
C GLU A 56 -3.16 16.85 -7.34
N PRO A 57 -3.19 15.77 -6.53
CA PRO A 57 -3.89 14.54 -6.89
C PRO A 57 -5.37 14.77 -7.14
N VAL A 58 -5.91 14.25 -8.23
CA VAL A 58 -7.35 14.35 -8.53
C VAL A 58 -8.14 13.52 -7.53
N THR A 59 -9.05 14.17 -6.81
CA THR A 59 -9.90 13.53 -5.79
C THR A 59 -10.65 12.32 -6.36
N GLY A 60 -10.63 11.22 -5.64
CA GLY A 60 -11.30 9.97 -6.03
C GLY A 60 -10.59 9.15 -7.09
N GLN A 61 -9.45 9.62 -7.63
CA GLN A 61 -8.69 8.89 -8.67
C GLN A 61 -7.36 8.34 -8.17
N LYS A 62 -7.24 8.10 -6.88
CA LYS A 62 -6.02 7.54 -6.27
C LYS A 62 -5.64 6.21 -6.90
N LEU A 63 -4.42 6.12 -7.45
CA LEU A 63 -3.83 4.92 -8.07
C LEU A 63 -4.62 4.38 -9.28
N GLN A 64 -5.38 5.24 -9.96
CA GLN A 64 -6.21 4.89 -11.12
C GLN A 64 -5.46 4.94 -12.45
N GLY A 65 -4.15 5.08 -12.41
CA GLY A 65 -3.32 5.30 -13.60
C GLY A 65 -3.31 6.76 -14.03
N ALA A 66 -2.21 7.18 -14.64
CA ALA A 66 -2.04 8.55 -15.11
C ALA A 66 -1.14 8.63 -16.33
N THR A 67 -1.22 9.74 -17.05
CA THR A 67 -0.19 10.15 -18.01
C THR A 67 1.02 10.63 -17.22
N ILE A 68 2.22 10.21 -17.63
CA ILE A 68 3.48 10.69 -17.06
C ILE A 68 3.74 12.09 -17.60
N ALA A 69 3.72 13.09 -16.73
CA ALA A 69 3.79 14.52 -17.09
C ALA A 69 5.22 15.02 -17.35
N PHE A 70 6.22 14.16 -17.35
CA PHE A 70 7.62 14.52 -17.59
C PHE A 70 8.28 13.56 -18.58
N SER A 71 9.35 14.03 -19.19
CA SER A 71 10.14 13.28 -20.17
C SER A 71 11.60 13.23 -19.76
N PRO A 72 12.35 12.20 -20.16
CA PRO A 72 13.78 12.14 -19.89
C PRO A 72 14.52 13.24 -20.68
N THR A 73 15.57 13.78 -20.08
CA THR A 73 16.45 14.80 -20.71
C THR A 73 17.43 14.19 -21.74
N VAL A 74 17.55 12.86 -21.73
CA VAL A 74 18.34 12.09 -22.68
C VAL A 74 17.46 11.04 -23.35
N PRO A 75 17.77 10.57 -24.58
CA PRO A 75 16.98 9.54 -25.23
C PRO A 75 16.90 8.25 -24.39
N VAL A 76 15.68 7.83 -24.08
CA VAL A 76 15.39 6.55 -23.42
C VAL A 76 14.43 5.76 -24.31
N PRO A 77 14.91 4.72 -25.03
CA PRO A 77 14.15 4.07 -26.10
C PRO A 77 12.81 3.45 -25.67
N VAL A 78 12.66 3.09 -24.39
CA VAL A 78 11.49 2.38 -23.86
C VAL A 78 10.75 3.16 -22.77
N TRP A 79 10.79 4.49 -22.83
CA TRP A 79 10.09 5.34 -21.88
C TRP A 79 8.58 5.09 -21.88
N ALA A 80 7.96 4.94 -20.69
CA ALA A 80 6.53 4.80 -20.56
C ALA A 80 5.86 6.18 -20.47
N GLY A 81 4.98 6.51 -21.40
CA GLY A 81 4.17 7.74 -21.34
C GLY A 81 2.96 7.67 -20.42
N LYS A 82 2.63 6.48 -19.92
CA LYS A 82 1.49 6.24 -19.02
C LYS A 82 1.84 5.22 -17.95
N ALA A 83 1.40 5.48 -16.72
CA ALA A 83 1.36 4.52 -15.63
C ALA A 83 -0.03 3.86 -15.57
N PRO A 84 -0.13 2.52 -15.47
CA PRO A 84 -1.42 1.84 -15.41
C PRO A 84 -2.12 2.07 -14.08
N ALA A 85 -3.44 1.79 -14.02
CA ALA A 85 -4.17 1.68 -12.77
C ALA A 85 -3.63 0.49 -11.96
N ILE A 86 -3.37 0.73 -10.68
CA ILE A 86 -2.90 -0.30 -9.74
C ILE A 86 -3.82 -0.48 -8.53
N ALA A 87 -4.83 0.37 -8.34
CA ALA A 87 -5.88 0.14 -7.37
C ALA A 87 -6.68 -1.11 -7.76
N GLY A 88 -6.83 -2.04 -6.81
CA GLY A 88 -7.49 -3.32 -7.01
C GLY A 88 -6.72 -4.33 -7.87
N LEU A 89 -5.59 -3.95 -8.50
CA LEU A 89 -4.76 -4.80 -9.36
C LEU A 89 -5.58 -5.55 -10.43
N THR A 90 -6.60 -4.89 -11.01
CA THR A 90 -7.50 -5.50 -11.99
C THR A 90 -6.70 -6.01 -13.20
N GLY A 91 -6.90 -7.28 -13.54
CA GLY A 91 -6.18 -7.95 -14.64
C GLY A 91 -4.71 -8.28 -14.38
N LEU A 92 -4.19 -7.99 -13.17
CA LEU A 92 -2.83 -8.31 -12.77
C LEU A 92 -2.79 -9.55 -11.86
N ASN A 93 -1.80 -10.39 -12.06
CA ASN A 93 -1.55 -11.57 -11.22
C ASN A 93 -0.69 -11.19 -10.02
N ASP A 94 -1.08 -11.62 -8.81
CA ASP A 94 -0.36 -11.27 -7.57
C ASP A 94 1.08 -11.75 -7.58
N ALA A 95 1.36 -12.96 -8.07
CA ALA A 95 2.71 -13.49 -8.15
C ALA A 95 3.61 -12.66 -9.08
N ASP A 96 3.07 -12.18 -10.20
CA ASP A 96 3.78 -11.27 -11.10
C ASP A 96 4.09 -9.93 -10.42
N VAL A 97 3.13 -9.35 -9.69
CA VAL A 97 3.33 -8.09 -8.97
C VAL A 97 4.33 -8.25 -7.83
N ILE A 98 4.23 -9.34 -7.05
CA ILE A 98 5.20 -9.64 -5.98
C ILE A 98 6.61 -9.79 -6.56
N SER A 99 6.77 -10.54 -7.65
CA SER A 99 8.06 -10.73 -8.33
C SER A 99 8.60 -9.41 -8.89
N LEU A 100 7.73 -8.59 -9.49
CA LEU A 100 8.08 -7.28 -10.01
C LEU A 100 8.63 -6.36 -8.92
N LEU A 101 8.00 -6.33 -7.75
CA LEU A 101 8.38 -5.48 -6.63
C LEU A 101 9.60 -6.01 -5.85
N SER A 102 9.83 -7.32 -5.84
CA SER A 102 10.94 -7.94 -5.09
C SER A 102 12.19 -8.21 -5.94
N ALA A 103 12.00 -8.62 -7.21
CA ALA A 103 13.09 -8.98 -8.12
C ALA A 103 13.26 -8.00 -9.31
N GLY A 104 12.37 -7.00 -9.43
CA GLY A 104 12.40 -6.01 -10.51
C GLY A 104 11.93 -6.54 -11.85
N GLN A 105 11.27 -7.69 -11.88
CA GLN A 105 10.66 -8.29 -13.08
C GLN A 105 9.51 -9.23 -12.67
N THR A 106 8.56 -9.43 -13.58
CA THR A 106 7.47 -10.41 -13.39
C THR A 106 8.01 -11.84 -13.36
N THR A 107 7.17 -12.80 -13.01
CA THR A 107 7.52 -14.24 -13.07
C THR A 107 7.91 -14.70 -14.48
N ARG A 108 7.49 -13.96 -15.51
CA ARG A 108 7.81 -14.20 -16.92
C ARG A 108 9.03 -13.39 -17.43
N GLY A 109 9.75 -12.70 -16.52
CA GLY A 109 10.94 -11.92 -16.86
C GLY A 109 10.66 -10.54 -17.45
N ILE A 110 9.41 -10.08 -17.48
CA ILE A 110 9.05 -8.74 -18.00
C ILE A 110 9.44 -7.69 -16.96
N ARG A 111 10.23 -6.71 -17.35
CA ARG A 111 10.64 -5.58 -16.51
C ARG A 111 9.73 -4.37 -16.70
N PRO A 112 9.54 -3.54 -15.66
CA PRO A 112 8.82 -2.29 -15.84
C PRO A 112 9.62 -1.37 -16.76
N ARG A 113 8.91 -0.56 -17.54
CA ARG A 113 9.55 0.49 -18.36
C ARG A 113 9.81 1.72 -17.48
N PRO A 114 10.94 2.41 -17.66
CA PRO A 114 11.15 3.71 -17.04
C PRO A 114 9.97 4.67 -17.32
N PRO A 115 9.60 5.54 -16.40
CA PRO A 115 10.29 5.91 -15.17
C PRO A 115 10.01 5.00 -13.96
N MET A 116 9.21 3.93 -14.10
CA MET A 116 8.97 3.03 -12.98
C MET A 116 10.28 2.40 -12.50
N PRO A 117 10.70 2.60 -11.24
CA PRO A 117 11.94 2.04 -10.73
C PRO A 117 11.84 0.52 -10.56
N GLY A 118 12.99 -0.16 -10.68
CA GLY A 118 13.11 -1.57 -10.31
C GLY A 118 13.21 -1.74 -8.81
N TYR A 119 12.11 -1.96 -8.13
CA TYR A 119 12.06 -2.19 -6.68
C TYR A 119 12.83 -3.47 -6.28
N ARG A 120 13.24 -3.52 -5.02
CA ARG A 120 13.94 -4.63 -4.37
C ARG A 120 13.39 -4.87 -2.97
N LEU A 121 12.06 -4.87 -2.85
CA LEU A 121 11.38 -5.13 -1.58
C LEU A 121 11.64 -6.58 -1.12
N SER A 122 11.56 -6.80 0.19
CA SER A 122 11.44 -8.17 0.69
C SER A 122 10.17 -8.82 0.14
N LYS A 123 10.11 -10.16 0.08
CA LYS A 123 8.90 -10.86 -0.35
C LYS A 123 7.71 -10.47 0.54
N GLN A 124 7.91 -10.38 1.85
CA GLN A 124 6.88 -9.99 2.82
C GLN A 124 6.35 -8.57 2.55
N ASP A 125 7.24 -7.62 2.24
CA ASP A 125 6.85 -6.25 1.91
C ASP A 125 6.10 -6.18 0.57
N ALA A 126 6.55 -6.91 -0.45
CA ALA A 126 5.85 -6.99 -1.73
C ALA A 126 4.43 -7.60 -1.58
N GLU A 127 4.28 -8.64 -0.77
CA GLU A 127 2.98 -9.21 -0.42
C GLU A 127 2.09 -8.22 0.34
N ALA A 128 2.67 -7.42 1.25
CA ALA A 128 1.94 -6.38 1.97
C ALA A 128 1.43 -5.30 1.01
N VAL A 129 2.25 -4.87 0.05
CA VAL A 129 1.87 -3.94 -1.02
C VAL A 129 0.69 -4.51 -1.82
N VAL A 130 0.78 -5.77 -2.27
CA VAL A 130 -0.29 -6.43 -3.03
C VAL A 130 -1.58 -6.47 -2.21
N MET A 131 -1.51 -6.84 -0.93
CA MET A 131 -2.67 -6.85 -0.03
C MET A 131 -3.32 -5.47 0.06
N TYR A 132 -2.54 -4.41 0.24
CA TYR A 132 -3.06 -3.05 0.29
C TYR A 132 -3.69 -2.63 -1.04
N LEU A 133 -3.01 -2.83 -2.17
CA LEU A 133 -3.56 -2.47 -3.48
C LEU A 133 -4.87 -3.21 -3.78
N ARG A 134 -4.98 -4.49 -3.44
CA ARG A 134 -6.23 -5.28 -3.56
C ARG A 134 -7.36 -4.70 -2.70
N SER A 135 -7.05 -4.22 -1.50
CA SER A 135 -8.06 -3.64 -0.59
C SER A 135 -8.68 -2.34 -1.10
N LEU A 136 -8.04 -1.66 -2.06
CA LEU A 136 -8.57 -0.41 -2.63
C LEU A 136 -9.74 -0.63 -3.60
N GLY A 137 -9.96 -1.86 -4.06
CA GLY A 137 -10.98 -2.20 -5.04
C GLY A 137 -10.72 -1.60 -6.43
N PRO A 138 -11.45 -2.03 -7.46
CA PRO A 138 -11.35 -1.46 -8.79
C PRO A 138 -11.92 -0.03 -8.84
N ALA A 139 -11.40 0.78 -9.76
CA ALA A 139 -11.76 2.18 -9.97
C ALA A 139 -13.26 2.46 -10.12
N SER A 140 -14.00 1.52 -10.71
CA SER A 140 -15.40 1.70 -11.10
C SER A 140 -16.39 1.55 -9.94
N GLU A 141 -16.05 0.88 -8.85
CA GLU A 141 -17.01 0.59 -7.76
C GLU A 141 -17.19 1.75 -6.78
N LYS A 142 -16.26 2.69 -6.68
CA LYS A 142 -16.38 3.83 -5.76
C LYS A 142 -17.33 4.95 -6.22
N LYS A 143 -17.87 4.88 -7.43
CA LYS A 143 -18.77 5.93 -7.96
C LYS A 143 -20.25 5.75 -7.60
N ALA A 144 -20.64 4.66 -6.94
CA ALA A 144 -22.03 4.29 -6.69
C ALA A 144 -22.57 4.63 -5.29
N THR A 145 -21.79 5.27 -4.41
CA THR A 145 -22.28 5.66 -3.07
C THR A 145 -22.31 7.18 -2.96
N ARG A 146 -23.42 7.75 -3.44
CA ARG A 146 -23.81 9.13 -3.18
C ARG A 146 -25.27 9.16 -2.69
#